data_39f9d705d8bf3d779b084b771cc3bd6c
#
_entry.id   39f9d705d8bf3d779b084b771cc3bd6c
#
_cell.length_a   1.000
_cell.length_b   1.000
_cell.length_c   1.000
_cell.angle_alpha   90.00
_cell.angle_beta   90.00
_cell.angle_gamma   90.00
#
_symmetry.space_group_name_H-M   'P 1'
#
loop_
_entity.id
_entity.type
_entity.pdbx_description
1 polymer ?
#
loop_
_entity_poly.entity_id
_entity_poly.type
_entity_poly.pdbx_seq_one_letter_code
_entity_poly.pdbx_strand_id
1 'polypeptide(L)'
;MEFSTAEIIKQSVRALADLNQFPAAKKPVLEARTARLSFNERGIEGNLSDIGRTTANVEAFPIPDIYGYIQTHVDVSRYTIYEIINQTKRAKELLTNPQTFLDHVVTAIKQTLNTLLVDGIKYEKINGQFYEMQLFRDEEMETYLSDLIEATDPDKTLYNYIRHESSFEENFARDAQADENIKFFFKLPRGFKIPTPLGNYNPDWAVIFENDARIYFVVETKGTLNKQQLRELERLKIDCGEKHFAVLDIPNLQYKLATTNKDLLL
;
A
#
# COMPACT_ATOMS: atom_id res chain seq x y z
N MET A 1 -23.15 -4.64 1.53
CA MET A 1 -22.92 -3.91 0.27
C MET A 1 -22.83 -4.95 -0.82
N GLU A 2 -23.76 -4.99 -1.77
CA GLU A 2 -23.70 -5.92 -2.91
C GLU A 2 -23.09 -5.17 -4.09
N PHE A 3 -21.95 -5.67 -4.58
CA PHE A 3 -21.34 -5.13 -5.78
C PHE A 3 -21.97 -5.75 -7.02
N SER A 4 -22.16 -4.95 -8.06
CA SER A 4 -22.64 -5.48 -9.33
C SER A 4 -21.60 -6.40 -9.94
N THR A 5 -21.99 -7.65 -10.23
CA THR A 5 -21.13 -8.63 -10.93
C THR A 5 -20.60 -8.05 -12.25
N ALA A 6 -21.41 -7.28 -12.95
CA ALA A 6 -21.03 -6.63 -14.21
C ALA A 6 -19.88 -5.63 -14.03
N GLU A 7 -19.87 -4.86 -12.92
CA GLU A 7 -18.84 -3.88 -12.63
C GLU A 7 -17.52 -4.59 -12.26
N ILE A 8 -17.57 -5.68 -11.46
CA ILE A 8 -16.41 -6.50 -11.14
C ILE A 8 -15.78 -7.03 -12.42
N ILE A 9 -16.57 -7.60 -13.32
CA ILE A 9 -16.08 -8.12 -14.60
C ILE A 9 -15.41 -7.01 -15.41
N LYS A 10 -16.12 -5.91 -15.63
CA LYS A 10 -15.64 -4.78 -16.45
C LYS A 10 -14.31 -4.21 -15.95
N GLN A 11 -14.20 -3.94 -14.66
CA GLN A 11 -12.98 -3.36 -14.07
C GLN A 11 -11.83 -4.36 -14.05
N SER A 12 -12.06 -5.63 -13.72
CA SER A 12 -11.03 -6.66 -13.76
C SER A 12 -10.49 -6.90 -15.17
N VAL A 13 -11.36 -6.92 -16.17
CA VAL A 13 -10.96 -7.02 -17.60
C VAL A 13 -10.13 -5.82 -18.03
N ARG A 14 -10.53 -4.61 -17.61
CA ARG A 14 -9.78 -3.38 -17.88
C ARG A 14 -8.40 -3.40 -17.24
N ALA A 15 -8.29 -3.83 -15.97
CA ALA A 15 -7.02 -3.97 -15.28
C ALA A 15 -6.09 -4.95 -16.00
N LEU A 16 -6.59 -6.12 -16.39
CA LEU A 16 -5.83 -7.14 -17.12
C LEU A 16 -5.37 -6.70 -18.52
N ALA A 17 -6.00 -5.68 -19.10
CA ALA A 17 -5.58 -5.11 -20.37
C ALA A 17 -4.33 -4.23 -20.28
N ASP A 18 -3.96 -3.77 -19.07
CA ASP A 18 -2.73 -3.01 -18.84
C ASP A 18 -1.52 -3.95 -18.79
N LEU A 19 -0.80 -4.06 -19.89
CA LEU A 19 0.39 -4.91 -20.00
C LEU A 19 1.61 -4.40 -19.21
N ASN A 20 1.61 -3.14 -18.74
CA ASN A 20 2.65 -2.64 -17.85
C ASN A 20 2.47 -3.20 -16.45
N GLN A 21 1.23 -3.30 -15.99
CA GLN A 21 0.88 -3.86 -14.69
C GLN A 21 0.83 -5.40 -14.73
N PHE A 22 0.25 -5.96 -15.78
CA PHE A 22 0.07 -7.40 -15.98
C PHE A 22 0.72 -7.86 -17.29
N PRO A 23 2.05 -8.00 -17.34
CA PRO A 23 2.75 -8.39 -18.56
C PRO A 23 2.29 -9.76 -19.06
N ALA A 24 2.37 -9.96 -20.37
CA ALA A 24 1.97 -11.24 -20.97
C ALA A 24 2.77 -12.40 -20.37
N ALA A 25 2.08 -13.49 -20.05
CA ALA A 25 2.71 -14.67 -19.48
C ALA A 25 3.73 -15.27 -20.47
N LYS A 26 4.97 -15.47 -19.99
CA LYS A 26 6.07 -16.04 -20.76
C LYS A 26 6.26 -17.51 -20.38
N LYS A 27 6.77 -18.30 -21.33
CA LYS A 27 7.15 -19.70 -21.03
C LYS A 27 8.13 -19.72 -19.85
N PRO A 28 7.94 -20.62 -18.88
CA PRO A 28 8.87 -20.74 -17.76
C PRO A 28 10.25 -21.14 -18.24
N VAL A 29 11.27 -20.57 -17.61
CA VAL A 29 12.67 -20.91 -17.86
C VAL A 29 13.12 -21.85 -16.74
N LEU A 30 13.59 -23.05 -17.10
CA LEU A 30 14.19 -23.98 -16.18
C LEU A 30 15.68 -23.62 -16.02
N GLU A 31 16.10 -23.35 -14.80
CA GLU A 31 17.52 -23.19 -14.43
C GLU A 31 17.99 -24.48 -13.76
N ALA A 32 18.85 -25.22 -14.43
CA ALA A 32 19.53 -26.36 -13.82
C ALA A 32 20.82 -25.87 -13.15
N ARG A 33 20.90 -26.02 -11.84
CA ARG A 33 22.12 -25.73 -11.07
C ARG A 33 22.76 -27.05 -10.66
N THR A 34 23.99 -27.27 -11.06
CA THR A 34 24.78 -28.44 -10.63
C THR A 34 25.75 -27.98 -9.53
N ALA A 35 25.62 -28.58 -8.35
CA ALA A 35 26.59 -28.36 -7.26
C ALA A 35 27.57 -29.53 -7.24
N ARG A 36 28.87 -29.24 -7.32
CA ARG A 36 29.92 -30.22 -7.04
C ARG A 36 30.28 -30.07 -5.57
N LEU A 37 30.09 -31.14 -4.83
CA LEU A 37 30.52 -31.24 -3.44
C LEU A 37 31.90 -31.90 -3.42
N SER A 38 32.88 -31.23 -2.86
CA SER A 38 34.21 -31.82 -2.56
C SER A 38 34.32 -32.00 -1.05
N PHE A 39 34.81 -33.19 -0.67
CA PHE A 39 35.06 -33.53 0.73
C PHE A 39 36.57 -33.41 0.95
N ASN A 40 36.97 -32.60 1.91
CA ASN A 40 38.34 -32.46 2.32
C ASN A 40 38.47 -32.54 3.84
N GLU A 41 39.68 -32.59 4.37
CA GLU A 41 39.94 -32.68 5.82
C GLU A 41 39.40 -31.47 6.62
N ARG A 42 38.99 -30.39 5.96
CA ARG A 42 38.43 -29.18 6.57
C ARG A 42 36.90 -29.12 6.51
N GLY A 43 36.25 -30.12 5.89
CA GLY A 43 34.82 -30.21 5.77
C GLY A 43 34.30 -30.39 4.34
N ILE A 44 33.06 -29.95 4.09
CA ILE A 44 32.37 -30.06 2.79
C ILE A 44 32.43 -28.69 2.11
N GLU A 45 33.07 -28.62 0.95
CA GLU A 45 33.06 -27.42 0.11
C GLU A 45 32.13 -27.65 -1.09
N GLY A 46 31.19 -26.72 -1.31
CA GLY A 46 30.28 -26.74 -2.44
C GLY A 46 30.64 -25.66 -3.47
N ASN A 47 31.07 -26.07 -4.66
CA ASN A 47 31.22 -25.17 -5.78
C ASN A 47 30.03 -25.28 -6.73
N LEU A 48 29.33 -24.16 -6.93
CA LEU A 48 28.27 -24.06 -7.93
C LEU A 48 28.94 -23.94 -9.31
N SER A 49 28.77 -24.98 -10.13
CA SER A 49 29.23 -24.95 -11.52
C SER A 49 28.05 -24.72 -12.44
N ASP A 50 28.28 -23.93 -13.45
CA ASP A 50 27.43 -23.53 -14.59
C ASP A 50 25.90 -23.64 -14.45
N ILE A 51 25.27 -22.51 -14.66
CA ILE A 51 23.81 -22.41 -14.77
C ILE A 51 23.42 -22.70 -16.23
N GLY A 52 22.96 -23.92 -16.48
CA GLY A 52 22.30 -24.24 -17.71
C GLY A 52 20.89 -23.61 -17.73
N ARG A 53 20.66 -22.62 -18.59
CA ARG A 53 19.32 -22.07 -18.83
C ARG A 53 18.69 -22.77 -20.03
N THR A 54 17.57 -23.45 -19.82
CA THR A 54 16.79 -24.05 -20.89
C THR A 54 15.33 -23.57 -20.77
N THR A 55 14.78 -23.14 -21.88
CA THR A 55 13.33 -22.86 -21.92
C THR A 55 12.61 -24.21 -21.81
N ALA A 56 11.70 -24.35 -20.87
CA ALA A 56 10.92 -25.57 -20.75
C ALA A 56 10.16 -25.81 -22.07
N ASN A 57 10.52 -26.87 -22.75
CA ASN A 57 9.78 -27.31 -23.92
C ASN A 57 8.58 -28.13 -23.42
N VAL A 58 7.58 -27.41 -22.88
CA VAL A 58 6.38 -28.05 -22.34
C VAL A 58 5.40 -28.16 -23.47
N GLU A 59 5.28 -29.34 -24.03
CA GLU A 59 4.34 -29.63 -25.11
C GLU A 59 2.88 -29.52 -24.67
N ALA A 60 2.57 -29.71 -23.39
CA ALA A 60 1.29 -29.36 -22.78
C ALA A 60 1.41 -29.32 -21.25
N PHE A 61 1.15 -28.17 -20.63
CA PHE A 61 0.78 -28.14 -19.21
C PHE A 61 -0.65 -28.69 -19.08
N PRO A 62 -0.93 -29.58 -18.13
CA PRO A 62 -2.31 -29.88 -17.77
C PRO A 62 -2.97 -28.56 -17.34
N ILE A 63 -4.12 -28.25 -17.93
CA ILE A 63 -4.90 -27.08 -17.50
C ILE A 63 -5.29 -27.29 -16.06
N PRO A 64 -4.85 -26.41 -15.12
CA PRO A 64 -5.19 -26.56 -13.72
C PRO A 64 -6.69 -26.31 -13.49
N ASP A 65 -7.20 -26.68 -12.29
CA ASP A 65 -8.54 -26.25 -11.89
C ASP A 65 -8.59 -24.73 -11.71
N ILE A 66 -8.92 -24.04 -12.78
CA ILE A 66 -8.97 -22.58 -12.88
C ILE A 66 -9.90 -22.01 -11.82
N TYR A 67 -11.09 -22.59 -11.69
CA TYR A 67 -12.11 -22.10 -10.76
C TYR A 67 -11.70 -22.32 -9.32
N GLY A 68 -11.27 -23.54 -9.00
CA GLY A 68 -10.78 -23.87 -7.66
C GLY A 68 -9.62 -22.98 -7.25
N TYR A 69 -8.63 -22.79 -8.13
CA TYR A 69 -7.50 -21.93 -7.85
C TYR A 69 -7.93 -20.48 -7.54
N ILE A 70 -8.74 -19.87 -8.38
CA ILE A 70 -9.17 -18.47 -8.19
C ILE A 70 -10.05 -18.36 -6.95
N GLN A 71 -10.99 -19.28 -6.73
CA GLN A 71 -11.90 -19.26 -5.57
C GLN A 71 -11.21 -19.50 -4.22
N THR A 72 -10.03 -20.11 -4.18
CA THR A 72 -9.22 -20.18 -2.95
C THR A 72 -8.63 -18.82 -2.56
N HIS A 73 -8.56 -17.86 -3.47
CA HIS A 73 -7.94 -16.56 -3.26
C HIS A 73 -8.93 -15.39 -3.18
N VAL A 74 -10.08 -15.52 -3.84
CA VAL A 74 -11.12 -14.48 -3.94
C VAL A 74 -12.51 -15.10 -3.95
N ASP A 75 -13.44 -14.46 -3.25
CA ASP A 75 -14.84 -14.91 -3.18
C ASP A 75 -15.64 -14.29 -4.36
N VAL A 76 -15.61 -15.00 -5.48
CA VAL A 76 -16.37 -14.63 -6.68
C VAL A 76 -16.99 -15.86 -7.32
N SER A 77 -18.12 -15.68 -8.01
CA SER A 77 -18.81 -16.77 -8.68
C SER A 77 -18.02 -17.34 -9.86
N ARG A 78 -18.23 -18.61 -10.20
CA ARG A 78 -17.65 -19.23 -11.41
C ARG A 78 -18.02 -18.50 -12.68
N TYR A 79 -19.23 -17.95 -12.75
CA TYR A 79 -19.69 -17.11 -13.86
C TYR A 79 -18.84 -15.86 -14.00
N THR A 80 -18.55 -15.18 -12.90
CA THR A 80 -17.68 -13.98 -12.89
C THR A 80 -16.29 -14.32 -13.41
N ILE A 81 -15.69 -15.42 -12.95
CA ILE A 81 -14.38 -15.89 -13.40
C ILE A 81 -14.39 -16.19 -14.89
N TYR A 82 -15.39 -16.94 -15.36
CA TYR A 82 -15.55 -17.29 -16.76
C TYR A 82 -15.59 -16.03 -17.64
N GLU A 83 -16.45 -15.08 -17.30
CA GLU A 83 -16.62 -13.85 -18.05
C GLU A 83 -15.33 -13.02 -18.09
N ILE A 84 -14.61 -12.88 -16.97
CA ILE A 84 -13.33 -12.19 -16.93
C ILE A 84 -12.34 -12.84 -17.89
N ILE A 85 -12.14 -14.14 -17.82
CA ILE A 85 -11.17 -14.86 -18.65
C ILE A 85 -11.57 -14.78 -20.13
N ASN A 86 -12.85 -14.91 -20.42
CA ASN A 86 -13.36 -14.85 -21.80
C ASN A 86 -13.18 -13.46 -22.43
N GLN A 87 -13.49 -12.39 -21.66
CA GLN A 87 -13.45 -11.02 -22.16
C GLN A 87 -12.05 -10.42 -22.25
N THR A 88 -11.07 -10.93 -21.44
CA THR A 88 -9.68 -10.43 -21.50
C THR A 88 -9.01 -10.68 -22.85
N LYS A 89 -9.49 -11.63 -23.65
CA LYS A 89 -8.84 -12.14 -24.87
C LYS A 89 -7.42 -12.71 -24.66
N ARG A 90 -7.05 -12.95 -23.40
CA ARG A 90 -5.73 -13.44 -22.98
C ARG A 90 -5.74 -14.93 -22.58
N ALA A 91 -6.84 -15.64 -22.78
CA ALA A 91 -6.99 -17.06 -22.38
C ALA A 91 -5.90 -17.98 -22.95
N LYS A 92 -5.25 -17.61 -24.08
CA LYS A 92 -4.11 -18.34 -24.64
C LYS A 92 -2.91 -18.43 -23.69
N GLU A 93 -2.80 -17.50 -22.75
CA GLU A 93 -1.72 -17.47 -21.78
C GLU A 93 -1.82 -18.64 -20.78
N LEU A 94 -3.01 -19.20 -20.58
CA LEU A 94 -3.20 -20.46 -19.84
C LEU A 94 -2.40 -21.64 -20.43
N LEU A 95 -2.16 -21.63 -21.75
CA LEU A 95 -1.36 -22.65 -22.43
C LEU A 95 0.14 -22.33 -22.41
N THR A 96 0.50 -21.07 -22.12
CA THR A 96 1.89 -20.61 -22.09
C THR A 96 2.50 -20.73 -20.69
N ASN A 97 1.81 -20.19 -19.70
CA ASN A 97 2.16 -20.26 -18.27
C ASN A 97 0.88 -20.06 -17.45
N PRO A 98 0.16 -21.15 -17.14
CA PRO A 98 -1.11 -21.08 -16.44
C PRO A 98 -0.99 -20.41 -15.07
N GLN A 99 0.07 -20.69 -14.31
CA GLN A 99 0.27 -20.10 -12.98
C GLN A 99 0.36 -18.59 -13.06
N THR A 100 1.26 -18.06 -13.87
CA THR A 100 1.43 -16.60 -14.01
C THR A 100 0.13 -15.93 -14.45
N PHE A 101 -0.59 -16.52 -15.40
CA PHE A 101 -1.86 -15.95 -15.86
C PHE A 101 -2.93 -15.96 -14.77
N LEU A 102 -3.07 -17.05 -14.03
CA LEU A 102 -4.04 -17.14 -12.93
C LEU A 102 -3.71 -16.18 -11.78
N ASP A 103 -2.43 -16.01 -11.46
CA ASP A 103 -1.98 -15.03 -10.46
C ASP A 103 -2.34 -13.59 -10.89
N HIS A 104 -2.19 -13.27 -12.17
CA HIS A 104 -2.63 -11.98 -12.71
C HIS A 104 -4.15 -11.80 -12.59
N VAL A 105 -4.94 -12.82 -12.91
CA VAL A 105 -6.40 -12.77 -12.79
C VAL A 105 -6.82 -12.56 -11.33
N VAL A 106 -6.24 -13.34 -10.40
CA VAL A 106 -6.49 -13.19 -8.95
C VAL A 106 -6.16 -11.78 -8.48
N THR A 107 -4.99 -11.28 -8.87
CA THR A 107 -4.54 -9.93 -8.48
C THR A 107 -5.48 -8.86 -9.01
N ALA A 108 -5.86 -8.92 -10.29
CA ALA A 108 -6.78 -7.96 -10.91
C ALA A 108 -8.17 -7.97 -10.24
N ILE A 109 -8.70 -9.14 -9.88
CA ILE A 109 -9.97 -9.24 -9.16
C ILE A 109 -9.84 -8.64 -7.75
N LYS A 110 -8.76 -8.95 -7.01
CA LYS A 110 -8.53 -8.35 -5.67
C LYS A 110 -8.45 -6.83 -5.72
N GLN A 111 -7.71 -6.29 -6.67
CA GLN A 111 -7.60 -4.84 -6.88
C GLN A 111 -8.96 -4.21 -7.17
N THR A 112 -9.73 -4.82 -8.07
CA THR A 112 -11.08 -4.37 -8.39
C THR A 112 -12.00 -4.36 -7.17
N LEU A 113 -12.03 -5.45 -6.40
CA LEU A 113 -12.84 -5.56 -5.20
C LEU A 113 -12.44 -4.51 -4.14
N ASN A 114 -11.14 -4.32 -3.93
CA ASN A 114 -10.63 -3.31 -2.99
C ASN A 114 -11.05 -1.90 -3.42
N THR A 115 -10.94 -1.57 -4.70
CA THR A 115 -11.38 -0.27 -5.23
C THR A 115 -12.88 -0.06 -5.03
N LEU A 116 -13.69 -1.05 -5.37
CA LEU A 116 -15.15 -0.97 -5.19
C LEU A 116 -15.54 -0.83 -3.71
N LEU A 117 -14.83 -1.52 -2.79
CA LEU A 117 -15.03 -1.39 -1.35
C LEU A 117 -14.76 0.04 -0.88
N VAL A 118 -13.64 0.62 -1.30
CA VAL A 118 -13.27 1.99 -0.92
C VAL A 118 -14.21 3.01 -1.54
N ASP A 119 -14.59 2.85 -2.79
CA ASP A 119 -15.54 3.76 -3.46
C ASP A 119 -16.90 3.75 -2.79
N GLY A 120 -17.33 2.62 -2.27
CA GLY A 120 -18.61 2.45 -1.57
C GLY A 120 -18.60 2.85 -0.09
N ILE A 121 -17.43 3.13 0.51
CA ILE A 121 -17.36 3.47 1.94
C ILE A 121 -17.96 4.84 2.20
N LYS A 122 -18.78 4.92 3.28
CA LYS A 122 -19.29 6.17 3.83
C LYS A 122 -18.89 6.22 5.30
N TYR A 123 -18.30 7.33 5.69
CA TYR A 123 -18.04 7.61 7.09
C TYR A 123 -19.18 8.46 7.64
N GLU A 124 -19.54 8.22 8.89
CA GLU A 124 -20.54 8.99 9.61
C GLU A 124 -19.95 9.46 10.93
N LYS A 125 -20.18 10.74 11.27
CA LYS A 125 -19.72 11.29 12.55
C LYS A 125 -20.54 10.69 13.69
N ILE A 126 -19.86 10.00 14.62
CA ILE A 126 -20.48 9.49 15.83
C ILE A 126 -20.37 10.58 16.90
N ASN A 127 -21.50 11.16 17.28
CA ASN A 127 -21.53 12.19 18.30
C ASN A 127 -21.05 11.65 19.67
N GLY A 128 -20.15 12.39 20.32
CA GLY A 128 -19.64 12.05 21.64
C GLY A 128 -18.45 11.08 21.65
N GLN A 129 -17.94 10.64 20.52
CA GLN A 129 -16.66 9.92 20.45
C GLN A 129 -15.53 10.90 20.07
N PHE A 130 -14.50 10.92 20.90
CA PHE A 130 -13.28 11.69 20.71
C PHE A 130 -12.09 10.75 20.85
N TYR A 131 -11.00 11.04 20.15
CA TYR A 131 -9.74 10.36 20.40
C TYR A 131 -9.24 10.75 21.80
N GLU A 132 -9.00 9.75 22.64
CA GLU A 132 -8.55 10.00 24.01
C GLU A 132 -7.12 10.55 24.00
N MET A 133 -6.90 11.64 24.74
CA MET A 133 -5.57 12.24 24.92
C MET A 133 -4.56 11.25 25.54
N GLN A 134 -5.04 10.20 26.18
CA GLN A 134 -4.24 9.14 26.77
C GLN A 134 -3.45 8.36 25.74
N LEU A 135 -3.94 8.25 24.49
CA LEU A 135 -3.22 7.64 23.34
C LEU A 135 -1.89 8.34 23.04
N PHE A 136 -1.71 9.59 23.49
CA PHE A 136 -0.52 10.40 23.24
C PHE A 136 0.48 10.38 24.40
N ARG A 137 0.16 9.72 25.54
CA ARG A 137 0.97 9.82 26.77
C ARG A 137 1.86 8.61 27.05
N ASP A 138 1.53 7.41 26.55
CA ASP A 138 2.07 6.16 27.08
C ASP A 138 2.74 5.27 26.02
N GLU A 139 3.31 5.82 24.95
CA GLU A 139 4.15 5.01 24.06
C GLU A 139 5.60 4.96 24.59
N GLU A 140 5.93 3.92 25.36
CA GLU A 140 7.33 3.47 25.45
C GLU A 140 7.73 2.89 24.08
N MET A 141 8.65 3.57 23.39
CA MET A 141 9.11 3.14 22.09
C MET A 141 10.57 2.70 22.16
N GLU A 142 10.81 1.44 21.85
CA GLU A 142 12.14 0.99 21.47
C GLU A 142 12.36 1.30 19.99
N THR A 143 13.37 2.13 19.69
CA THR A 143 13.76 2.48 18.32
C THR A 143 15.27 2.68 18.24
N TYR A 144 15.82 2.63 17.02
CA TYR A 144 17.23 2.92 16.82
C TYR A 144 17.48 4.43 16.90
N LEU A 145 18.65 4.83 17.42
CA LEU A 145 19.04 6.25 17.49
C LEU A 145 19.08 6.92 16.12
N SER A 146 19.33 6.15 15.06
CA SER A 146 19.29 6.63 13.68
C SER A 146 17.90 7.08 13.22
N ASP A 147 16.85 6.62 13.89
CA ASP A 147 15.46 6.88 13.53
C ASP A 147 14.86 8.01 14.38
N LEU A 148 15.72 8.74 15.10
CA LEU A 148 15.36 9.84 15.99
C LEU A 148 15.99 11.15 15.53
N ILE A 149 15.20 12.21 15.54
CA ILE A 149 15.63 13.59 15.35
C ILE A 149 15.42 14.31 16.68
N GLU A 150 16.46 14.98 17.18
CA GLU A 150 16.33 15.84 18.35
C GLU A 150 15.43 17.04 18.03
N ALA A 151 14.49 17.34 18.92
CA ALA A 151 13.66 18.52 18.82
C ALA A 151 14.50 19.77 19.11
N THR A 152 14.60 20.65 18.12
CA THR A 152 15.36 21.92 18.26
C THR A 152 14.59 22.98 19.05
N ASP A 153 13.25 22.87 19.04
CA ASP A 153 12.34 23.74 19.77
C ASP A 153 11.30 22.88 20.52
N PRO A 154 11.42 22.70 21.83
CA PRO A 154 10.51 21.91 22.63
C PRO A 154 9.05 22.41 22.62
N ASP A 155 8.83 23.69 22.31
CA ASP A 155 7.49 24.29 22.26
C ASP A 155 6.75 23.94 20.97
N LYS A 156 7.46 23.45 19.95
CA LYS A 156 6.89 23.07 18.66
C LYS A 156 6.45 21.61 18.56
N THR A 157 6.78 20.75 19.50
CA THR A 157 6.48 19.33 19.46
C THR A 157 6.15 18.76 20.84
N LEU A 158 5.52 17.58 20.85
CA LEU A 158 5.15 16.90 22.11
C LEU A 158 6.34 16.25 22.82
N TYR A 159 7.39 15.90 22.09
CA TYR A 159 8.49 15.07 22.57
C TYR A 159 9.85 15.71 22.28
N ASN A 160 10.83 15.38 23.11
CA ASN A 160 12.21 15.82 22.89
C ASN A 160 12.87 15.21 21.65
N TYR A 161 12.32 14.10 21.18
CA TYR A 161 12.77 13.41 19.98
C TYR A 161 11.59 13.08 19.08
N ILE A 162 11.81 13.26 17.78
CA ILE A 162 10.83 12.96 16.73
C ILE A 162 11.28 11.68 16.03
N ARG A 163 10.44 10.67 16.05
CA ARG A 163 10.69 9.41 15.35
C ARG A 163 10.29 9.53 13.89
N HIS A 164 11.09 8.93 13.00
CA HIS A 164 10.76 8.75 11.59
C HIS A 164 10.99 7.30 11.16
N GLU A 165 10.28 6.86 10.13
CA GLU A 165 10.36 5.52 9.56
C GLU A 165 10.84 5.53 8.10
N SER A 166 11.02 6.73 7.54
CA SER A 166 11.51 6.95 6.18
C SER A 166 12.27 8.27 6.06
N SER A 167 13.09 8.39 5.01
CA SER A 167 13.77 9.65 4.69
C SER A 167 12.80 10.78 4.33
N PHE A 168 11.62 10.48 3.83
CA PHE A 168 10.58 11.50 3.55
C PHE A 168 10.04 12.08 4.85
N GLU A 169 9.75 11.24 5.83
CA GLU A 169 9.33 11.69 7.16
C GLU A 169 10.44 12.46 7.87
N GLU A 170 11.70 12.01 7.75
CA GLU A 170 12.86 12.72 8.30
C GLU A 170 12.95 14.13 7.74
N ASN A 171 12.90 14.28 6.42
CA ASN A 171 12.98 15.57 5.77
C ASN A 171 11.79 16.46 6.16
N PHE A 172 10.58 15.91 6.17
CA PHE A 172 9.39 16.64 6.60
C PHE A 172 9.53 17.17 8.04
N ALA A 173 9.99 16.34 8.98
CA ALA A 173 10.19 16.75 10.36
C ALA A 173 11.25 17.85 10.52
N ARG A 174 12.37 17.73 9.80
CA ARG A 174 13.43 18.78 9.80
C ARG A 174 12.92 20.10 9.23
N ASP A 175 12.21 20.06 8.12
CA ASP A 175 11.61 21.23 7.50
C ASP A 175 10.55 21.86 8.41
N ALA A 176 9.71 21.04 9.06
CA ALA A 176 8.68 21.50 9.98
C ALA A 176 9.26 22.21 11.22
N GLN A 177 10.39 21.72 11.75
CA GLN A 177 11.10 22.41 12.85
C GLN A 177 11.60 23.81 12.42
N ALA A 178 12.08 23.93 11.18
CA ALA A 178 12.66 25.16 10.66
C ALA A 178 11.62 26.19 10.19
N ASP A 179 10.38 25.78 9.91
CA ASP A 179 9.34 26.65 9.36
C ASP A 179 8.66 27.46 10.48
N GLU A 180 8.82 28.79 10.45
CA GLU A 180 8.26 29.70 11.45
C GLU A 180 6.73 29.75 11.46
N ASN A 181 6.07 29.35 10.37
CA ASN A 181 4.62 29.31 10.26
C ASN A 181 4.04 28.06 10.92
N ILE A 182 4.83 27.02 11.08
CA ILE A 182 4.40 25.82 11.82
C ILE A 182 4.60 26.12 13.30
N LYS A 183 3.49 26.21 14.02
CA LYS A 183 3.46 26.49 15.46
C LYS A 183 3.60 25.25 16.30
N PHE A 184 3.08 24.13 15.82
CA PHE A 184 3.15 22.88 16.53
C PHE A 184 2.98 21.69 15.57
N PHE A 185 3.75 20.63 15.77
CA PHE A 185 3.59 19.40 15.00
C PHE A 185 4.05 18.19 15.81
N PHE A 186 3.52 17.04 15.51
CA PHE A 186 3.98 15.78 16.10
C PHE A 186 3.57 14.60 15.22
N LYS A 187 4.31 13.50 15.35
CA LYS A 187 3.94 12.25 14.71
C LYS A 187 2.74 11.65 15.43
N LEU A 188 1.72 11.26 14.67
CA LEU A 188 0.53 10.62 15.23
C LEU A 188 0.90 9.26 15.81
N PRO A 189 0.42 8.94 17.03
CA PRO A 189 0.72 7.68 17.67
C PRO A 189 0.12 6.50 16.89
N ARG A 190 0.72 5.32 17.00
CA ARG A 190 0.21 4.09 16.37
C ARG A 190 -1.20 3.70 16.82
N GLY A 191 -1.63 4.20 17.97
CA GLY A 191 -2.99 4.05 18.49
C GLY A 191 -4.03 4.88 17.73
N PHE A 192 -3.63 5.94 17.04
CA PHE A 192 -4.51 6.76 16.21
C PHE A 192 -4.81 6.01 14.90
N LYS A 193 -5.97 5.38 14.82
CA LYS A 193 -6.33 4.50 13.71
C LYS A 193 -7.67 4.90 13.11
N ILE A 194 -7.70 5.04 11.79
CA ILE A 194 -8.90 5.21 11.01
C ILE A 194 -9.31 3.83 10.49
N PRO A 195 -10.46 3.27 10.87
CA PRO A 195 -10.95 2.02 10.32
C PRO A 195 -11.20 2.15 8.82
N THR A 196 -10.66 1.24 8.03
CA THR A 196 -10.93 1.17 6.59
C THR A 196 -11.28 -0.26 6.21
N PRO A 197 -11.96 -0.51 5.07
CA PRO A 197 -12.22 -1.86 4.58
C PRO A 197 -10.95 -2.68 4.33
N LEU A 198 -9.81 -1.99 4.19
CA LEU A 198 -8.50 -2.57 3.88
C LEU A 198 -7.60 -2.69 5.11
N GLY A 199 -8.19 -2.65 6.30
CA GLY A 199 -7.48 -2.60 7.58
C GLY A 199 -7.28 -1.17 8.08
N ASN A 200 -6.75 -1.06 9.28
CA ASN A 200 -6.54 0.24 9.91
C ASN A 200 -5.55 1.11 9.11
N TYR A 201 -5.83 2.39 9.06
CA TYR A 201 -4.97 3.42 8.51
C TYR A 201 -4.54 4.39 9.62
N ASN A 202 -3.28 4.73 9.66
CA ASN A 202 -2.71 5.67 10.61
C ASN A 202 -1.95 6.74 9.80
N PRO A 203 -2.45 7.97 9.69
CA PRO A 203 -1.71 9.08 9.10
C PRO A 203 -0.44 9.40 9.87
N ASP A 204 0.52 10.05 9.23
CA ASP A 204 1.85 10.27 9.83
C ASP A 204 1.87 11.40 10.85
N TRP A 205 1.30 12.57 10.53
CA TRP A 205 1.51 13.79 11.29
C TRP A 205 0.22 14.56 11.59
N ALA A 206 0.24 15.25 12.75
CA ALA A 206 -0.65 16.37 13.02
C ALA A 206 0.18 17.65 13.04
N VAL A 207 -0.30 18.69 12.35
CA VAL A 207 0.42 19.96 12.19
C VAL A 207 -0.53 21.13 12.45
N ILE A 208 -0.11 22.08 13.25
CA ILE A 208 -0.81 23.37 13.43
C ILE A 208 0.01 24.43 12.72
N PHE A 209 -0.59 24.96 11.68
CA PHE A 209 -0.03 26.07 10.90
C PHE A 209 -0.76 27.35 11.28
N GLU A 210 -0.04 28.43 11.47
CA GLU A 210 -0.59 29.72 11.84
C GLU A 210 0.13 30.85 11.08
N ASN A 211 -0.57 31.41 10.12
CA ASN A 211 -0.17 32.61 9.41
C ASN A 211 -1.24 33.69 9.65
N ASP A 212 -2.17 33.90 8.72
CA ASP A 212 -3.32 34.80 8.92
C ASP A 212 -4.46 34.14 9.69
N ALA A 213 -4.53 32.82 9.61
CA ALA A 213 -5.48 31.99 10.35
C ALA A 213 -4.83 30.69 10.84
N ARG A 214 -5.29 30.18 11.97
CA ARG A 214 -4.85 28.87 12.47
C ARG A 214 -5.51 27.76 11.66
N ILE A 215 -4.69 26.91 11.05
CA ILE A 215 -5.11 25.77 10.24
C ILE A 215 -4.54 24.49 10.85
N TYR A 216 -5.36 23.45 10.96
CA TYR A 216 -4.98 22.14 11.47
C TYR A 216 -4.84 21.18 10.29
N PHE A 217 -3.70 20.55 10.17
CA PHE A 217 -3.46 19.54 9.15
C PHE A 217 -3.29 18.16 9.76
N VAL A 218 -3.90 17.17 9.12
CA VAL A 218 -3.51 15.77 9.26
C VAL A 218 -2.77 15.40 7.98
N VAL A 219 -1.51 15.01 8.11
CA VAL A 219 -0.60 14.89 6.97
C VAL A 219 -0.14 13.45 6.80
N GLU A 220 -0.17 13.00 5.57
CA GLU A 220 0.48 11.76 5.13
C GLU A 220 1.70 12.14 4.30
N THR A 221 2.87 11.62 4.65
CA THR A 221 4.13 11.91 3.95
C THR A 221 4.49 10.80 2.98
N LYS A 222 4.72 11.16 1.73
CA LYS A 222 5.12 10.23 0.67
C LYS A 222 6.17 10.85 -0.23
N GLY A 223 6.88 10.01 -0.98
CA GLY A 223 7.87 10.47 -1.96
C GLY A 223 7.26 11.10 -3.21
N THR A 224 5.94 11.17 -3.33
CA THR A 224 5.24 11.75 -4.46
C THR A 224 3.83 12.20 -4.07
N LEU A 225 3.40 13.32 -4.65
CA LEU A 225 1.99 13.77 -4.58
C LEU A 225 1.10 13.06 -5.60
N ASN A 226 1.70 12.37 -6.58
CA ASN A 226 0.96 11.64 -7.59
C ASN A 226 0.49 10.29 -7.04
N LYS A 227 -0.78 10.23 -6.63
CA LYS A 227 -1.42 9.01 -6.11
C LYS A 227 -1.31 7.79 -7.05
N GLN A 228 -1.16 8.00 -8.36
CA GLN A 228 -1.01 6.90 -9.34
C GLN A 228 0.35 6.20 -9.23
N GLN A 229 1.35 6.85 -8.64
CA GLN A 229 2.68 6.29 -8.41
C GLN A 229 2.80 5.57 -7.06
N LEU A 230 1.79 5.69 -6.21
CA LEU A 230 1.73 4.98 -4.94
C LEU A 230 1.31 3.52 -5.16
N ARG A 231 1.68 2.67 -4.21
CA ARG A 231 1.12 1.32 -4.15
C ARG A 231 -0.39 1.41 -4.00
N GLU A 232 -1.10 0.53 -4.68
CA GLU A 232 -2.56 0.58 -4.71
C GLU A 232 -3.21 0.61 -3.33
N LEU A 233 -2.77 -0.27 -2.41
CA LEU A 233 -3.29 -0.30 -1.04
C LEU A 233 -3.03 1.01 -0.27
N GLU A 234 -1.87 1.64 -0.48
CA GLU A 234 -1.54 2.94 0.13
C GLU A 234 -2.47 4.02 -0.40
N ARG A 235 -2.62 4.10 -1.72
CA ARG A 235 -3.53 5.04 -2.36
C ARG A 235 -4.96 4.91 -1.82
N LEU A 236 -5.48 3.68 -1.75
CA LEU A 236 -6.84 3.42 -1.27
C LEU A 236 -7.02 3.77 0.21
N LYS A 237 -6.00 3.58 1.05
CA LYS A 237 -6.04 4.01 2.46
C LYS A 237 -6.03 5.54 2.59
N ILE A 238 -5.26 6.23 1.76
CA ILE A 238 -5.25 7.71 1.69
C ILE A 238 -6.63 8.22 1.27
N ASP A 239 -7.25 7.62 0.26
CA ASP A 239 -8.61 7.97 -0.19
C ASP A 239 -9.65 7.76 0.94
N CYS A 240 -9.48 6.73 1.78
CA CYS A 240 -10.29 6.56 2.99
C CYS A 240 -10.03 7.66 4.02
N GLY A 241 -8.79 8.06 4.23
CA GLY A 241 -8.41 9.17 5.11
C GLY A 241 -9.08 10.47 4.70
N GLU A 242 -9.01 10.83 3.41
CA GLU A 242 -9.68 12.01 2.87
C GLU A 242 -11.18 12.00 3.14
N LYS A 243 -11.86 10.89 2.87
CA LYS A 243 -13.29 10.73 3.14
C LYS A 243 -13.61 10.83 4.64
N HIS A 244 -12.78 10.25 5.49
CA HIS A 244 -12.98 10.28 6.94
C HIS A 244 -12.91 11.71 7.48
N PHE A 245 -11.83 12.44 7.16
CA PHE A 245 -11.64 13.80 7.66
C PHE A 245 -12.64 14.80 7.06
N ALA A 246 -13.09 14.59 5.81
CA ALA A 246 -14.11 15.42 5.20
C ALA A 246 -15.46 15.36 5.95
N VAL A 247 -15.80 14.22 6.55
CA VAL A 247 -17.08 14.06 7.29
C VAL A 247 -17.03 14.66 8.70
N LEU A 248 -15.83 14.84 9.28
CA LEU A 248 -15.72 15.39 10.63
C LEU A 248 -16.22 16.84 10.71
N ASP A 249 -16.19 17.57 9.61
CA ASP A 249 -16.67 18.97 9.49
C ASP A 249 -16.11 19.86 10.63
N ILE A 250 -14.82 19.71 10.91
CA ILE A 250 -14.12 20.52 11.91
C ILE A 250 -13.57 21.75 11.21
N PRO A 251 -13.92 22.95 11.67
CA PRO A 251 -13.43 24.19 11.07
C PRO A 251 -11.90 24.21 11.00
N ASN A 252 -11.37 24.57 9.82
CA ASN A 252 -9.94 24.67 9.54
C ASN A 252 -9.14 23.36 9.68
N LEU A 253 -9.78 22.19 9.76
CA LEU A 253 -9.10 20.90 9.69
C LEU A 253 -9.00 20.47 8.23
N GLN A 254 -7.79 20.13 7.80
CA GLN A 254 -7.51 19.63 6.45
C GLN A 254 -6.70 18.34 6.53
N TYR A 255 -7.03 17.38 5.67
CA TYR A 255 -6.18 16.23 5.41
C TYR A 255 -5.37 16.50 4.15
N LYS A 256 -4.05 16.29 4.21
CA LYS A 256 -3.14 16.57 3.09
C LYS A 256 -2.17 15.40 2.87
N LEU A 257 -1.96 15.06 1.61
CA LEU A 257 -0.80 14.30 1.18
C LEU A 257 0.34 15.29 0.91
N ALA A 258 1.51 15.08 1.49
CA ALA A 258 2.64 15.99 1.37
C ALA A 258 3.95 15.26 1.06
N THR A 259 4.84 15.89 0.31
CA THR A 259 6.24 15.50 0.15
C THR A 259 7.13 16.38 1.03
N THR A 260 6.70 17.59 1.27
CA THR A 260 7.37 18.59 2.12
C THR A 260 6.32 19.42 2.87
N ASN A 261 6.72 20.17 3.89
CA ASN A 261 5.85 21.11 4.60
C ASN A 261 5.26 22.20 3.69
N LYS A 262 5.94 22.57 2.59
CA LYS A 262 5.48 23.59 1.63
C LYS A 262 4.19 23.18 0.91
N ASP A 263 3.95 21.88 0.77
CA ASP A 263 2.72 21.34 0.15
C ASP A 263 1.47 21.63 0.99
N LEU A 264 1.64 22.00 2.26
CA LEU A 264 0.53 22.37 3.14
C LEU A 264 -0.05 23.76 2.81
N LEU A 265 0.71 24.59 2.11
CA LEU A 265 0.32 25.95 1.74
C LEU A 265 -0.37 26.06 0.38
N LEU A 266 -0.37 24.98 -0.40
CA LEU A 266 -1.01 24.89 -1.72
C LEU A 266 -2.40 24.26 -1.60
#